data_93b01c72119a48c57576f0d085c91a87
#
_entry.id   93b01c72119a48c57576f0d085c91a87
#
_cell.length_a   1.000
_cell.length_b   1.000
_cell.length_c   1.000
_cell.angle_alpha   90.00
_cell.angle_beta   90.00
_cell.angle_gamma   90.00
#
_symmetry.space_group_name_H-M   'P 1'
#
loop_
_entity.id
_entity.type
_entity.pdbx_description
1 polymer ?
#
loop_
_entity_poly.entity_id
_entity_poly.type
_entity_poly.pdbx_seq_one_letter_code
_entity_poly.pdbx_strand_id
1 'polypeptide(L)'
;MNESTHGFFGHPIGLKTLFLTEMWERMSYYGMRALLVLYMTGLATGINGGLGWSQMDAQAIYGIYVGMVYFMVVPGGWVADNLLGHQRAVLYGAIIIAMGHLTLAVPVEHSFFLGLALVVLGTGLLKGNISTIVGKLYADDDKRQDSGFTIFYMSINIGSTIGYGICGYLGEKVGWHWGFGAAGVGMIFGVFQYIRNRHLLGDAGASPNPMPEERRQKLLGYTKIAFAIVVVLFALVLTGVVTVEPTVFAENFAYFLTTLAGVYFIYLYFFAGLNVNERKNITLLFLLFIAAAAFWSGFDQSGGSLNIFARDYTDLTYFDFTMPVSWVQFINPIYVVIFAPIFAGLWAQLARRNLDPSLPLKFVIG
;
A
#
# COMPACT_ATOMS: atom_id res chain seq x y z
N MET A 1 -3.88 2.76 33.84
CA MET A 1 -3.09 1.91 32.93
C MET A 1 -1.70 1.75 33.51
N ASN A 2 -1.22 0.52 33.70
CA ASN A 2 0.08 0.27 34.33
C ASN A 2 1.22 0.78 33.43
N GLU A 3 1.97 1.77 33.92
CA GLU A 3 3.13 2.41 33.25
C GLU A 3 4.40 1.52 33.16
N SER A 4 4.31 0.25 33.39
CA SER A 4 5.49 -0.64 33.59
C SER A 4 5.76 -1.63 32.48
N THR A 5 5.47 -1.32 31.24
CA THR A 5 6.04 -2.06 30.11
C THR A 5 6.95 -1.14 29.33
N HIS A 6 8.25 -1.47 29.25
CA HIS A 6 9.25 -0.75 28.48
C HIS A 6 8.71 -0.41 27.10
N GLY A 7 8.37 0.86 26.88
CA GLY A 7 7.75 1.31 25.65
C GLY A 7 8.70 1.17 24.45
N PHE A 8 8.14 1.13 23.26
CA PHE A 8 8.92 1.12 22.01
C PHE A 8 9.32 2.55 21.67
N PHE A 9 10.59 2.91 21.85
CA PHE A 9 11.10 4.29 21.69
C PHE A 9 10.34 5.34 22.50
N GLY A 10 9.86 5.01 23.70
CA GLY A 10 9.06 5.92 24.53
C GLY A 10 7.57 5.98 24.17
N HIS A 11 7.10 5.15 23.26
CA HIS A 11 5.71 5.04 22.80
C HIS A 11 5.02 3.78 23.34
N PRO A 12 3.68 3.66 23.23
CA PRO A 12 2.97 2.45 23.61
C PRO A 12 3.57 1.20 22.96
N ILE A 13 3.71 0.12 23.72
CA ILE A 13 4.37 -1.11 23.24
C ILE A 13 3.67 -1.73 22.00
N GLY A 14 2.36 -1.51 21.86
CA GLY A 14 1.59 -1.92 20.68
C GLY A 14 2.12 -1.36 19.36
N LEU A 15 2.76 -0.17 19.40
CA LEU A 15 3.38 0.44 18.23
C LEU A 15 4.46 -0.48 17.61
N LYS A 16 5.22 -1.21 18.43
CA LYS A 16 6.20 -2.21 17.95
C LYS A 16 5.55 -3.27 17.07
N THR A 17 4.38 -3.76 17.49
CA THR A 17 3.65 -4.78 16.73
C THR A 17 3.24 -4.25 15.37
N LEU A 18 2.69 -3.02 15.32
CA LEU A 18 2.25 -2.38 14.08
C LEU A 18 3.43 -2.00 13.19
N PHE A 19 4.51 -1.47 13.77
CA PHE A 19 5.76 -1.17 13.06
C PHE A 19 6.32 -2.39 12.30
N LEU A 20 6.45 -3.52 12.99
CA LEU A 20 6.98 -4.74 12.37
C LEU A 20 6.00 -5.33 11.36
N THR A 21 4.69 -5.24 11.58
CA THR A 21 3.68 -5.71 10.62
C THR A 21 3.73 -4.89 9.34
N GLU A 22 3.74 -3.56 9.46
CA GLU A 22 3.87 -2.65 8.32
C GLU A 22 5.20 -2.89 7.58
N MET A 23 6.30 -3.01 8.32
CA MET A 23 7.64 -3.27 7.72
C MET A 23 7.63 -4.52 6.83
N TRP A 24 7.10 -5.64 7.31
CA TRP A 24 7.03 -6.89 6.53
C TRP A 24 6.05 -6.78 5.36
N GLU A 25 4.92 -6.12 5.56
CA GLU A 25 3.96 -5.87 4.49
C GLU A 25 4.56 -4.98 3.42
N ARG A 26 5.23 -3.88 3.78
CA ARG A 26 5.91 -3.00 2.83
C ARG A 26 7.08 -3.71 2.12
N MET A 27 7.83 -4.55 2.83
CA MET A 27 8.86 -5.40 2.22
C MET A 27 8.24 -6.27 1.11
N SER A 28 7.14 -6.93 1.39
CA SER A 28 6.49 -7.80 0.41
C SER A 28 5.88 -7.01 -0.75
N TYR A 29 5.19 -5.90 -0.46
CA TYR A 29 4.54 -5.05 -1.46
C TYR A 29 5.55 -4.41 -2.42
N TYR A 30 6.56 -3.71 -1.90
CA TYR A 30 7.54 -3.01 -2.73
C TYR A 30 8.49 -3.99 -3.44
N GLY A 31 8.85 -5.09 -2.79
CA GLY A 31 9.65 -6.13 -3.40
C GLY A 31 8.97 -6.77 -4.61
N MET A 32 7.69 -7.12 -4.48
CA MET A 32 6.90 -7.65 -5.59
C MET A 32 6.64 -6.58 -6.66
N ARG A 33 6.25 -5.36 -6.26
CA ARG A 33 5.94 -4.26 -7.17
C ARG A 33 7.09 -3.93 -8.12
N ALA A 34 8.33 -3.96 -7.62
CA ALA A 34 9.52 -3.70 -8.42
C ALA A 34 9.74 -4.73 -9.55
N LEU A 35 9.25 -5.93 -9.37
CA LEU A 35 9.39 -7.01 -10.35
C LEU A 35 8.26 -7.05 -11.37
N LEU A 36 7.08 -6.48 -11.08
CA LEU A 36 5.87 -6.69 -11.88
C LEU A 36 6.07 -6.36 -13.35
N VAL A 37 6.46 -5.13 -13.66
CA VAL A 37 6.59 -4.67 -15.06
C VAL A 37 7.76 -5.38 -15.75
N LEU A 38 8.85 -5.65 -15.03
CA LEU A 38 10.00 -6.38 -15.55
C LEU A 38 9.64 -7.83 -15.91
N TYR A 39 8.85 -8.49 -15.06
CA TYR A 39 8.36 -9.84 -15.31
C TYR A 39 7.38 -9.88 -16.49
N MET A 40 6.41 -8.96 -16.54
CA MET A 40 5.43 -8.92 -17.63
C MET A 40 6.07 -8.63 -18.98
N THR A 41 7.08 -7.76 -19.03
CA THR A 41 7.78 -7.41 -20.28
C THR A 41 9.03 -8.23 -20.56
N GLY A 42 9.45 -9.07 -19.63
CA GLY A 42 10.58 -10.01 -19.83
C GLY A 42 10.30 -11.00 -20.94
N LEU A 43 11.34 -11.39 -21.70
CA LEU A 43 11.19 -12.38 -22.76
C LEU A 43 10.54 -13.67 -22.23
N ALA A 44 9.61 -14.23 -22.99
CA ALA A 44 8.91 -15.47 -22.60
C ALA A 44 9.82 -16.71 -22.62
N THR A 45 10.99 -16.59 -23.24
CA THR A 45 11.97 -17.70 -23.42
C THR A 45 13.26 -17.37 -22.66
N GLY A 46 13.95 -18.42 -22.21
CA GLY A 46 15.21 -18.27 -21.47
C GLY A 46 15.16 -18.86 -20.06
N ILE A 47 16.28 -18.79 -19.36
CA ILE A 47 16.42 -19.37 -18.00
C ILE A 47 15.50 -18.68 -16.99
N ASN A 48 15.26 -17.38 -17.18
CA ASN A 48 14.36 -16.57 -16.33
C ASN A 48 13.26 -15.93 -17.20
N GLY A 49 12.44 -16.78 -17.85
CA GLY A 49 11.37 -16.33 -18.74
C GLY A 49 10.32 -15.49 -18.04
N GLY A 50 9.94 -14.35 -18.68
CA GLY A 50 8.81 -13.50 -18.28
C GLY A 50 7.56 -13.84 -19.09
N LEU A 51 6.57 -12.90 -19.10
CA LEU A 51 5.33 -13.10 -19.88
C LEU A 51 5.45 -12.67 -21.35
N GLY A 52 6.47 -11.91 -21.73
CA GLY A 52 6.68 -11.42 -23.10
C GLY A 52 5.64 -10.42 -23.60
N TRP A 53 4.98 -9.70 -22.69
CA TRP A 53 3.93 -8.75 -23.05
C TRP A 53 4.48 -7.43 -23.57
N SER A 54 3.64 -6.71 -24.30
CA SER A 54 3.96 -5.34 -24.70
C SER A 54 4.16 -4.45 -23.48
N GLN A 55 5.00 -3.42 -23.61
CA GLN A 55 5.17 -2.44 -22.54
C GLN A 55 3.85 -1.72 -22.19
N MET A 56 2.99 -1.53 -23.20
CA MET A 56 1.69 -0.86 -23.02
C MET A 56 0.75 -1.69 -22.16
N ASP A 57 0.61 -2.99 -22.45
CA ASP A 57 -0.25 -3.89 -21.66
C ASP A 57 0.28 -4.08 -20.24
N ALA A 58 1.61 -4.24 -20.10
CA ALA A 58 2.24 -4.37 -18.81
C ALA A 58 2.03 -3.11 -17.91
N GLN A 59 2.15 -1.92 -18.49
CA GLN A 59 1.87 -0.68 -17.76
C GLN A 59 0.39 -0.50 -17.45
N ALA A 60 -0.51 -0.92 -18.35
CA ALA A 60 -1.94 -0.91 -18.10
C ALA A 60 -2.31 -1.80 -16.90
N ILE A 61 -1.84 -3.05 -16.88
CA ILE A 61 -2.05 -3.98 -15.74
C ILE A 61 -1.42 -3.43 -14.46
N TYR A 62 -0.22 -2.87 -14.53
CA TYR A 62 0.42 -2.22 -13.38
C TYR A 62 -0.42 -1.06 -12.84
N GLY A 63 -0.93 -0.19 -13.70
CA GLY A 63 -1.81 0.93 -13.33
C GLY A 63 -3.12 0.46 -12.71
N ILE A 64 -3.77 -0.57 -13.28
CA ILE A 64 -4.98 -1.20 -12.72
C ILE A 64 -4.67 -1.75 -11.32
N TYR A 65 -3.58 -2.50 -11.19
CA TYR A 65 -3.17 -3.10 -9.92
C TYR A 65 -2.97 -2.03 -8.83
N VAL A 66 -2.18 -1.00 -9.10
CA VAL A 66 -1.92 0.10 -8.14
C VAL A 66 -3.22 0.84 -7.81
N GLY A 67 -4.02 1.20 -8.82
CA GLY A 67 -5.31 1.86 -8.62
C GLY A 67 -6.28 1.03 -7.76
N MET A 68 -6.38 -0.28 -8.03
CA MET A 68 -7.22 -1.19 -7.26
C MET A 68 -6.74 -1.37 -5.82
N VAL A 69 -5.43 -1.41 -5.56
CA VAL A 69 -4.86 -1.45 -4.20
C VAL A 69 -5.35 -0.27 -3.35
N TYR A 70 -5.32 0.95 -3.91
CA TYR A 70 -5.80 2.13 -3.21
C TYR A 70 -7.33 2.19 -3.12
N PHE A 71 -8.04 1.83 -4.19
CA PHE A 71 -9.50 1.79 -4.21
C PHE A 71 -10.06 0.83 -3.15
N MET A 72 -9.47 -0.35 -3.01
CA MET A 72 -9.93 -1.38 -2.06
C MET A 72 -9.72 -1.01 -0.58
N VAL A 73 -8.93 0.03 -0.27
CA VAL A 73 -8.82 0.55 1.11
C VAL A 73 -10.16 1.07 1.62
N VAL A 74 -11.00 1.67 0.75
CA VAL A 74 -12.31 2.22 1.13
C VAL A 74 -13.27 1.11 1.58
N PRO A 75 -13.60 0.09 0.75
CA PRO A 75 -14.45 -1.01 1.21
C PRO A 75 -13.80 -1.84 2.32
N GLY A 76 -12.46 -1.99 2.34
CA GLY A 76 -11.74 -2.68 3.40
C GLY A 76 -11.86 -1.98 4.76
N GLY A 77 -11.75 -0.66 4.79
CA GLY A 77 -12.01 0.15 5.98
C GLY A 77 -13.45 0.02 6.45
N TRP A 78 -14.42 0.11 5.54
CA TRP A 78 -15.84 -0.07 5.85
C TRP A 78 -16.14 -1.45 6.47
N VAL A 79 -15.54 -2.53 5.94
CA VAL A 79 -15.66 -3.89 6.49
C VAL A 79 -15.06 -3.96 7.90
N ALA A 80 -13.92 -3.31 8.13
CA ALA A 80 -13.31 -3.27 9.46
C ALA A 80 -14.18 -2.50 10.45
N ASP A 81 -14.68 -1.32 10.08
CA ASP A 81 -15.49 -0.47 10.93
C ASP A 81 -16.80 -1.14 11.36
N ASN A 82 -17.45 -1.87 10.45
CA ASN A 82 -18.81 -2.36 10.65
C ASN A 82 -18.90 -3.85 11.00
N LEU A 83 -17.93 -4.68 10.57
CA LEU A 83 -18.08 -6.13 10.65
C LEU A 83 -16.99 -6.84 11.46
N LEU A 84 -15.70 -6.49 11.25
CA LEU A 84 -14.58 -7.28 11.76
C LEU A 84 -13.87 -6.67 12.98
N GLY A 85 -13.82 -5.34 13.06
CA GLY A 85 -12.84 -4.61 13.85
C GLY A 85 -11.48 -4.53 13.14
N HIS A 86 -10.74 -3.47 13.39
CA HIS A 86 -9.48 -3.20 12.67
C HIS A 86 -8.42 -4.28 12.89
N GLN A 87 -8.28 -4.80 14.13
CA GLN A 87 -7.30 -5.84 14.43
C GLN A 87 -7.52 -7.13 13.62
N ARG A 88 -8.76 -7.55 13.43
CA ARG A 88 -9.08 -8.74 12.63
C ARG A 88 -8.93 -8.45 11.14
N ALA A 89 -9.31 -7.25 10.70
CA ALA A 89 -9.13 -6.83 9.32
C ALA A 89 -7.64 -6.84 8.92
N VAL A 90 -6.75 -6.31 9.77
CA VAL A 90 -5.30 -6.37 9.56
C VAL A 90 -4.80 -7.83 9.50
N LEU A 91 -5.24 -8.70 10.42
CA LEU A 91 -4.82 -10.11 10.41
C LEU A 91 -5.25 -10.83 9.13
N TYR A 92 -6.53 -10.72 8.76
CA TYR A 92 -7.04 -11.39 7.56
C TYR A 92 -6.43 -10.79 6.29
N GLY A 93 -6.25 -9.47 6.24
CA GLY A 93 -5.53 -8.80 5.17
C GLY A 93 -4.11 -9.34 5.01
N ALA A 94 -3.37 -9.45 6.10
CA ALA A 94 -2.01 -10.00 6.12
C ALA A 94 -1.93 -11.45 5.61
N ILE A 95 -2.87 -12.30 6.02
CA ILE A 95 -2.94 -13.70 5.56
C ILE A 95 -3.24 -13.76 4.06
N ILE A 96 -4.21 -12.96 3.58
CA ILE A 96 -4.59 -12.92 2.16
C ILE A 96 -3.42 -12.40 1.30
N ILE A 97 -2.68 -11.38 1.77
CA ILE A 97 -1.47 -10.88 1.08
C ILE A 97 -0.41 -12.01 0.99
N ALA A 98 -0.16 -12.71 2.10
CA ALA A 98 0.80 -13.82 2.10
C ALA A 98 0.42 -14.91 1.09
N MET A 99 -0.87 -15.30 1.05
CA MET A 99 -1.38 -16.24 0.03
C MET A 99 -1.21 -15.69 -1.37
N GLY A 100 -1.48 -14.39 -1.59
CA GLY A 100 -1.30 -13.72 -2.88
C GLY A 100 0.14 -13.82 -3.39
N HIS A 101 1.12 -13.48 -2.55
CA HIS A 101 2.54 -13.59 -2.94
C HIS A 101 2.99 -15.04 -3.18
N LEU A 102 2.52 -16.00 -2.39
CA LEU A 102 2.80 -17.42 -2.62
C LEU A 102 2.16 -17.90 -3.93
N THR A 103 0.99 -17.38 -4.28
CA THR A 103 0.34 -17.69 -5.56
C THR A 103 1.13 -17.11 -6.74
N LEU A 104 1.69 -15.89 -6.61
CA LEU A 104 2.60 -15.30 -7.59
C LEU A 104 3.89 -16.10 -7.77
N ALA A 105 4.33 -16.82 -6.75
CA ALA A 105 5.51 -17.69 -6.82
C ALA A 105 5.27 -18.97 -7.65
N VAL A 106 4.03 -19.29 -7.99
CA VAL A 106 3.71 -20.44 -8.87
C VAL A 106 3.90 -20.03 -10.32
N PRO A 107 4.72 -20.75 -11.13
CA PRO A 107 5.07 -20.36 -12.50
C PRO A 107 3.94 -20.69 -13.51
N VAL A 108 2.75 -20.14 -13.29
CA VAL A 108 1.57 -20.30 -14.16
C VAL A 108 0.92 -18.94 -14.36
N GLU A 109 0.57 -18.58 -15.59
CA GLU A 109 0.00 -17.28 -15.92
C GLU A 109 -1.30 -16.97 -15.14
N HIS A 110 -2.19 -17.94 -15.00
CA HIS A 110 -3.43 -17.76 -14.24
C HIS A 110 -3.16 -17.51 -12.74
N SER A 111 -2.10 -18.11 -12.20
CA SER A 111 -1.70 -17.86 -10.80
C SER A 111 -1.19 -16.43 -10.60
N PHE A 112 -0.61 -15.81 -11.62
CA PHE A 112 -0.16 -14.42 -11.57
C PHE A 112 -1.34 -13.46 -11.31
N PHE A 113 -2.41 -13.55 -12.10
CA PHE A 113 -3.59 -12.70 -11.90
C PHE A 113 -4.30 -12.98 -10.58
N LEU A 114 -4.43 -14.25 -10.20
CA LEU A 114 -5.03 -14.64 -8.94
C LEU A 114 -4.21 -14.08 -7.77
N GLY A 115 -2.88 -14.16 -7.86
CA GLY A 115 -1.98 -13.60 -6.85
C GLY A 115 -2.13 -12.09 -6.71
N LEU A 116 -2.17 -11.34 -7.83
CA LEU A 116 -2.42 -9.89 -7.81
C LEU A 116 -3.77 -9.55 -7.18
N ALA A 117 -4.84 -10.26 -7.54
CA ALA A 117 -6.17 -10.06 -6.97
C ALA A 117 -6.19 -10.28 -5.44
N LEU A 118 -5.52 -11.35 -4.97
CA LEU A 118 -5.39 -11.60 -3.53
C LEU A 118 -4.62 -10.51 -2.81
N VAL A 119 -3.50 -10.04 -3.38
CA VAL A 119 -2.73 -8.92 -2.80
C VAL A 119 -3.58 -7.66 -2.74
N VAL A 120 -4.34 -7.33 -3.78
CA VAL A 120 -5.27 -6.18 -3.79
C VAL A 120 -6.30 -6.28 -2.67
N LEU A 121 -6.97 -7.42 -2.54
CA LEU A 121 -7.99 -7.65 -1.50
C LEU A 121 -7.39 -7.57 -0.09
N GLY A 122 -6.25 -8.22 0.11
CA GLY A 122 -5.57 -8.24 1.40
C GLY A 122 -5.05 -6.86 1.81
N THR A 123 -4.45 -6.12 0.89
CA THR A 123 -3.96 -4.75 1.14
C THR A 123 -5.12 -3.80 1.44
N GLY A 124 -6.26 -3.94 0.77
CA GLY A 124 -7.48 -3.20 1.09
C GLY A 124 -7.93 -3.39 2.54
N LEU A 125 -7.86 -4.62 3.06
CA LEU A 125 -8.18 -4.90 4.45
C LEU A 125 -7.09 -4.46 5.44
N LEU A 126 -5.83 -4.41 5.05
CA LEU A 126 -4.72 -4.14 5.96
C LEU A 126 -4.39 -2.64 6.04
N LYS A 127 -4.14 -2.01 4.89
CA LYS A 127 -3.42 -0.73 4.77
C LYS A 127 -4.06 0.43 5.57
N GLY A 128 -5.34 0.70 5.39
CA GLY A 128 -6.04 1.76 6.13
C GLY A 128 -6.22 1.43 7.61
N ASN A 129 -6.49 0.16 7.88
CA ASN A 129 -6.85 -0.31 9.21
C ASN A 129 -5.68 -0.34 10.18
N ILE A 130 -4.46 -0.66 9.70
CA ILE A 130 -3.27 -0.65 10.56
C ILE A 130 -2.96 0.78 11.04
N SER A 131 -3.06 1.78 10.16
CA SER A 131 -2.88 3.20 10.52
C SER A 131 -3.93 3.67 11.52
N THR A 132 -5.18 3.21 11.38
CA THR A 132 -6.26 3.50 12.34
C THR A 132 -5.93 2.93 13.73
N ILE A 133 -5.36 1.72 13.82
CA ILE A 133 -4.94 1.16 15.11
C ILE A 133 -3.81 1.99 15.71
N VAL A 134 -2.83 2.47 14.91
CA VAL A 134 -1.77 3.37 15.40
C VAL A 134 -2.38 4.58 16.10
N GLY A 135 -3.35 5.26 15.47
CA GLY A 135 -4.04 6.39 16.09
C GLY A 135 -4.73 6.01 17.41
N LYS A 136 -5.39 4.85 17.45
CA LYS A 136 -6.12 4.35 18.64
C LYS A 136 -5.22 3.88 19.81
N LEU A 137 -3.91 3.79 19.61
CA LEU A 137 -2.96 3.51 20.71
C LEU A 137 -2.72 4.71 21.62
N TYR A 138 -3.08 5.92 21.18
CA TYR A 138 -2.87 7.18 21.89
C TYR A 138 -4.20 7.73 22.39
N ALA A 139 -4.17 8.45 23.51
CA ALA A 139 -5.30 9.27 23.94
C ALA A 139 -5.42 10.51 23.02
N ASP A 140 -6.62 11.10 22.96
CA ASP A 140 -6.92 12.20 22.03
C ASP A 140 -6.03 13.46 22.25
N ASP A 141 -5.47 13.63 23.45
CA ASP A 141 -4.58 14.75 23.83
C ASP A 141 -3.09 14.36 23.93
N ASP A 142 -2.73 13.12 23.56
CA ASP A 142 -1.35 12.64 23.65
C ASP A 142 -0.47 13.25 22.55
N LYS A 143 0.35 14.22 22.93
CA LYS A 143 1.29 14.92 22.02
C LYS A 143 2.32 14.00 21.35
N ARG A 144 2.45 12.75 21.79
CA ARG A 144 3.36 11.76 21.20
C ARG A 144 2.79 11.10 19.93
N GLN A 145 1.50 11.29 19.64
CA GLN A 145 0.83 10.64 18.52
C GLN A 145 1.54 10.91 17.18
N ASP A 146 1.88 12.18 16.90
CA ASP A 146 2.57 12.56 15.64
C ASP A 146 3.95 11.91 15.50
N SER A 147 4.71 11.87 16.59
CA SER A 147 6.01 11.18 16.59
C SER A 147 5.86 9.66 16.48
N GLY A 148 4.78 9.09 17.03
CA GLY A 148 4.43 7.68 16.84
C GLY A 148 4.12 7.34 15.38
N PHE A 149 3.38 8.19 14.68
CA PHE A 149 3.17 8.06 13.23
C PHE A 149 4.48 8.21 12.44
N THR A 150 5.39 9.07 12.88
CA THR A 150 6.72 9.22 12.25
C THR A 150 7.53 7.92 12.36
N ILE A 151 7.54 7.29 13.54
CA ILE A 151 8.18 5.97 13.74
C ILE A 151 7.51 4.91 12.87
N PHE A 152 6.17 4.88 12.84
CA PHE A 152 5.42 3.97 11.99
C PHE A 152 5.76 4.17 10.50
N TYR A 153 5.85 5.41 10.03
CA TYR A 153 6.24 5.73 8.66
C TYR A 153 7.68 5.27 8.32
N MET A 154 8.59 5.31 9.28
CA MET A 154 9.95 4.80 9.09
C MET A 154 9.96 3.30 8.74
N SER A 155 9.01 2.51 9.28
CA SER A 155 8.89 1.09 8.95
C SER A 155 8.61 0.83 7.47
N ILE A 156 7.89 1.74 6.81
CA ILE A 156 7.60 1.68 5.36
C ILE A 156 8.90 1.73 4.56
N ASN A 157 9.78 2.66 4.89
CA ASN A 157 11.06 2.86 4.17
C ASN A 157 12.06 1.72 4.45
N ILE A 158 12.11 1.23 5.67
CA ILE A 158 12.93 0.05 6.02
C ILE A 158 12.42 -1.17 5.26
N GLY A 159 11.11 -1.41 5.28
CA GLY A 159 10.49 -2.52 4.56
C GLY A 159 10.75 -2.45 3.06
N SER A 160 10.51 -1.29 2.43
CA SER A 160 10.76 -1.11 0.99
C SER A 160 12.22 -1.36 0.60
N THR A 161 13.17 -0.86 1.40
CA THR A 161 14.61 -1.09 1.18
C THR A 161 14.94 -2.58 1.20
N ILE A 162 14.45 -3.32 2.22
CA ILE A 162 14.64 -4.77 2.32
C ILE A 162 13.98 -5.48 1.13
N GLY A 163 12.77 -5.05 0.74
CA GLY A 163 12.01 -5.63 -0.37
C GLY A 163 12.72 -5.48 -1.71
N TYR A 164 13.14 -4.29 -2.07
CA TYR A 164 13.91 -4.05 -3.29
C TYR A 164 15.19 -4.88 -3.30
N GLY A 165 15.91 -4.95 -2.16
CA GLY A 165 17.15 -5.69 -2.04
C GLY A 165 16.98 -7.18 -2.27
N ILE A 166 16.14 -7.80 -1.49
CA ILE A 166 15.98 -9.27 -1.47
C ILE A 166 15.16 -9.74 -2.67
N CYS A 167 13.94 -9.20 -2.84
CA CYS A 167 13.05 -9.68 -3.90
C CYS A 167 13.60 -9.30 -5.28
N GLY A 168 14.17 -8.10 -5.41
CA GLY A 168 14.80 -7.65 -6.66
C GLY A 168 15.95 -8.55 -7.08
N TYR A 169 16.88 -8.81 -6.18
CA TYR A 169 18.01 -9.70 -6.47
C TYR A 169 17.55 -11.11 -6.84
N LEU A 170 16.69 -11.71 -6.02
CA LEU A 170 16.20 -13.06 -6.27
C LEU A 170 15.39 -13.14 -7.58
N GLY A 171 14.52 -12.14 -7.85
CA GLY A 171 13.70 -12.11 -9.05
C GLY A 171 14.52 -12.00 -10.33
N GLU A 172 15.51 -11.12 -10.38
CA GLU A 172 16.26 -10.84 -11.59
C GLU A 172 17.48 -11.76 -11.79
N LYS A 173 18.13 -12.22 -10.70
CA LYS A 173 19.36 -13.02 -10.78
C LYS A 173 19.16 -14.52 -10.58
N VAL A 174 18.09 -14.92 -9.90
CA VAL A 174 17.80 -16.36 -9.62
C VAL A 174 16.58 -16.83 -10.40
N GLY A 175 15.48 -16.04 -10.34
CA GLY A 175 14.23 -16.33 -11.05
C GLY A 175 13.06 -15.53 -10.49
N TRP A 176 12.16 -15.04 -11.35
CA TRP A 176 11.02 -14.20 -11.00
C TRP A 176 10.20 -14.76 -9.84
N HIS A 177 9.94 -16.06 -9.89
CA HIS A 177 9.13 -16.75 -8.89
C HIS A 177 9.79 -16.83 -7.52
N TRP A 178 11.14 -16.83 -7.45
CA TRP A 178 11.88 -16.71 -6.20
C TRP A 178 11.76 -15.32 -5.59
N GLY A 179 11.74 -14.27 -6.42
CA GLY A 179 11.50 -12.90 -5.96
C GLY A 179 10.10 -12.73 -5.37
N PHE A 180 9.07 -13.22 -6.06
CA PHE A 180 7.68 -13.21 -5.55
C PHE A 180 7.53 -14.09 -4.31
N GLY A 181 8.17 -15.26 -4.29
CA GLY A 181 8.18 -16.16 -3.13
C GLY A 181 8.82 -15.54 -1.88
N ALA A 182 9.92 -14.80 -2.05
CA ALA A 182 10.58 -14.08 -0.95
C ALA A 182 9.66 -13.03 -0.34
N ALA A 183 8.86 -12.32 -1.15
CA ALA A 183 7.82 -11.42 -0.66
C ALA A 183 6.78 -12.17 0.19
N GLY A 184 6.36 -13.37 -0.26
CA GLY A 184 5.44 -14.24 0.49
C GLY A 184 6.01 -14.70 1.83
N VAL A 185 7.27 -15.12 1.85
CA VAL A 185 7.98 -15.52 3.08
C VAL A 185 8.07 -14.35 4.06
N GLY A 186 8.44 -13.16 3.58
CA GLY A 186 8.45 -11.95 4.42
C GLY A 186 7.09 -11.65 5.03
N MET A 187 6.02 -11.79 4.24
CA MET A 187 4.66 -11.56 4.75
C MET A 187 4.23 -12.62 5.77
N ILE A 188 4.66 -13.89 5.63
CA ILE A 188 4.44 -14.94 6.64
C ILE A 188 5.08 -14.54 7.98
N PHE A 189 6.32 -14.00 7.97
CA PHE A 189 6.93 -13.47 9.19
C PHE A 189 6.11 -12.33 9.79
N GLY A 190 5.56 -11.45 8.96
CA GLY A 190 4.63 -10.40 9.40
C GLY A 190 3.38 -10.96 10.09
N VAL A 191 2.73 -11.97 9.49
CA VAL A 191 1.57 -12.66 10.06
C VAL A 191 1.91 -13.31 11.39
N PHE A 192 3.02 -14.08 11.45
CA PHE A 192 3.44 -14.77 12.66
C PHE A 192 3.72 -13.79 13.81
N GLN A 193 4.50 -12.74 13.55
CA GLN A 193 4.79 -11.74 14.59
C GLN A 193 3.52 -10.98 15.02
N TYR A 194 2.58 -10.68 14.09
CA TYR A 194 1.32 -10.05 14.43
C TYR A 194 0.49 -10.92 15.37
N ILE A 195 0.29 -12.19 15.03
CA ILE A 195 -0.47 -13.13 15.87
C ILE A 195 0.14 -13.23 17.27
N ARG A 196 1.47 -13.38 17.35
CA ARG A 196 2.17 -13.51 18.63
C ARG A 196 2.06 -12.27 19.51
N ASN A 197 2.10 -11.08 18.90
CA ASN A 197 2.19 -9.81 19.63
C ASN A 197 0.87 -9.02 19.64
N ARG A 198 -0.21 -9.54 19.04
CA ARG A 198 -1.51 -8.85 18.95
C ARG A 198 -2.07 -8.46 20.32
N HIS A 199 -1.80 -9.24 21.36
CA HIS A 199 -2.23 -8.94 22.73
C HIS A 199 -1.68 -7.61 23.26
N LEU A 200 -0.55 -7.12 22.72
CA LEU A 200 0.03 -5.82 23.07
C LEU A 200 -0.77 -4.62 22.55
N LEU A 201 -1.70 -4.84 21.63
CA LEU A 201 -2.58 -3.81 21.11
C LEU A 201 -3.75 -3.49 22.06
N GLY A 202 -4.02 -4.37 23.03
CA GLY A 202 -5.18 -4.23 23.92
C GLY A 202 -6.48 -4.11 23.14
N ASP A 203 -7.31 -3.14 23.52
CA ASP A 203 -8.62 -2.89 22.92
C ASP A 203 -8.56 -1.97 21.68
N ALA A 204 -7.37 -1.45 21.32
CA ALA A 204 -7.22 -0.53 20.20
C ALA A 204 -7.68 -1.17 18.88
N GLY A 205 -8.86 -0.82 18.42
CA GLY A 205 -9.46 -1.35 17.19
C GLY A 205 -9.88 -2.83 17.24
N ALA A 206 -10.08 -3.40 18.42
CA ALA A 206 -10.44 -4.81 18.59
C ALA A 206 -11.87 -5.12 18.12
N SER A 207 -12.80 -4.21 18.36
CA SER A 207 -14.22 -4.38 18.05
C SER A 207 -14.67 -3.45 16.93
N PRO A 208 -15.64 -3.89 16.10
CA PRO A 208 -16.31 -3.02 15.16
C PRO A 208 -17.22 -2.02 15.89
N ASN A 209 -17.72 -1.03 15.15
CA ASN A 209 -18.69 -0.08 15.68
C ASN A 209 -19.95 -0.82 16.20
N PRO A 210 -20.47 -0.43 17.38
CA PRO A 210 -21.65 -1.08 17.93
C PRO A 210 -22.87 -0.84 17.03
N MET A 211 -23.62 -1.92 16.75
CA MET A 211 -24.84 -1.85 15.96
C MET A 211 -25.81 -2.99 16.36
N PRO A 212 -27.14 -2.85 16.09
CA PRO A 212 -28.10 -3.92 16.28
C PRO A 212 -27.74 -5.18 15.46
N GLU A 213 -27.91 -6.36 16.05
CA GLU A 213 -27.53 -7.63 15.43
C GLU A 213 -28.28 -7.88 14.10
N GLU A 214 -29.55 -7.49 14.00
CA GLU A 214 -30.32 -7.59 12.75
C GLU A 214 -29.65 -6.80 11.60
N ARG A 215 -29.19 -5.57 11.87
CA ARG A 215 -28.48 -4.75 10.90
C ARG A 215 -27.16 -5.39 10.50
N ARG A 216 -26.43 -5.93 11.48
CA ARG A 216 -25.16 -6.62 11.23
C ARG A 216 -25.32 -7.82 10.32
N GLN A 217 -26.35 -8.65 10.54
CA GLN A 217 -26.63 -9.81 9.69
C GLN A 217 -26.99 -9.39 8.26
N LYS A 218 -27.76 -8.32 8.08
CA LYS A 218 -28.08 -7.77 6.75
C LYS A 218 -26.80 -7.31 6.04
N LEU A 219 -25.91 -6.56 6.74
CA LEU A 219 -24.64 -6.08 6.17
C LEU A 219 -23.71 -7.25 5.81
N LEU A 220 -23.62 -8.28 6.65
CA LEU A 220 -22.89 -9.51 6.35
C LEU A 220 -23.43 -10.20 5.10
N GLY A 221 -24.77 -10.27 4.95
CA GLY A 221 -25.41 -10.80 3.75
C GLY A 221 -24.99 -10.04 2.49
N TYR A 222 -25.11 -8.71 2.50
CA TYR A 222 -24.72 -7.88 1.36
C TYR A 222 -23.22 -8.00 1.03
N THR A 223 -22.36 -8.04 2.05
CA THR A 223 -20.91 -8.22 1.85
C THR A 223 -20.60 -9.57 1.21
N LYS A 224 -21.25 -10.66 1.65
CA LYS A 224 -21.08 -11.98 1.04
C LYS A 224 -21.55 -12.00 -0.42
N ILE A 225 -22.68 -11.38 -0.74
CA ILE A 225 -23.19 -11.29 -2.11
C ILE A 225 -22.25 -10.48 -2.98
N ALA A 226 -21.80 -9.30 -2.52
CA ALA A 226 -20.85 -8.47 -3.25
C ALA A 226 -19.54 -9.22 -3.51
N PHE A 227 -19.00 -9.91 -2.51
CA PHE A 227 -17.80 -10.74 -2.66
C PHE A 227 -18.02 -11.89 -3.66
N ALA A 228 -19.15 -12.58 -3.60
CA ALA A 228 -19.48 -13.65 -4.55
C ALA A 228 -19.57 -13.13 -5.99
N ILE A 229 -20.16 -11.95 -6.20
CA ILE A 229 -20.21 -11.30 -7.53
C ILE A 229 -18.78 -11.02 -8.04
N VAL A 230 -17.91 -10.44 -7.20
CA VAL A 230 -16.50 -10.15 -7.58
C VAL A 230 -15.76 -11.44 -7.95
N VAL A 231 -15.93 -12.51 -7.16
CA VAL A 231 -15.31 -13.82 -7.43
C VAL A 231 -15.81 -14.41 -8.75
N VAL A 232 -17.11 -14.34 -9.03
CA VAL A 232 -17.71 -14.84 -10.28
C VAL A 232 -17.19 -14.04 -11.48
N LEU A 233 -17.20 -12.70 -11.40
CA LEU A 233 -16.68 -11.86 -12.48
C LEU A 233 -15.20 -12.13 -12.75
N PHE A 234 -14.40 -12.25 -11.70
CA PHE A 234 -12.99 -12.59 -11.83
C PHE A 234 -12.77 -13.98 -12.44
N ALA A 235 -13.55 -14.99 -12.05
CA ALA A 235 -13.49 -16.33 -12.64
C ALA A 235 -13.90 -16.32 -14.11
N LEU A 236 -14.90 -15.53 -14.52
CA LEU A 236 -15.28 -15.39 -15.94
C LEU A 236 -14.15 -14.77 -16.78
N VAL A 237 -13.39 -13.84 -16.23
CA VAL A 237 -12.20 -13.28 -16.88
C VAL A 237 -11.07 -14.32 -16.96
N LEU A 238 -10.76 -15.01 -15.87
CA LEU A 238 -9.71 -16.03 -15.83
C LEU A 238 -9.98 -17.21 -16.76
N THR A 239 -11.24 -17.58 -16.93
CA THR A 239 -11.64 -18.69 -17.83
C THR A 239 -11.77 -18.26 -19.29
N GLY A 240 -11.53 -16.96 -19.60
CA GLY A 240 -11.64 -16.43 -20.95
C GLY A 240 -13.07 -16.29 -21.51
N VAL A 241 -14.10 -16.51 -20.66
CA VAL A 241 -15.51 -16.28 -21.03
C VAL A 241 -15.76 -14.78 -21.27
N VAL A 242 -15.11 -13.93 -20.49
CA VAL A 242 -15.08 -12.49 -20.69
C VAL A 242 -13.65 -12.08 -21.01
N THR A 243 -13.44 -11.55 -22.20
CA THR A 243 -12.14 -11.00 -22.60
C THR A 243 -12.07 -9.52 -22.21
N VAL A 244 -11.02 -9.15 -21.50
CA VAL A 244 -10.77 -7.77 -21.06
C VAL A 244 -9.47 -7.31 -21.72
N GLU A 245 -9.56 -6.26 -22.51
CA GLU A 245 -8.38 -5.60 -23.05
C GLU A 245 -7.76 -4.69 -21.96
N PRO A 246 -6.51 -4.94 -21.53
CA PRO A 246 -5.93 -4.25 -20.37
C PRO A 246 -5.90 -2.74 -20.51
N THR A 247 -5.54 -2.24 -21.69
CA THR A 247 -5.44 -0.79 -21.96
C THR A 247 -6.80 -0.10 -21.88
N VAL A 248 -7.83 -0.66 -22.54
CA VAL A 248 -9.20 -0.13 -22.52
C VAL A 248 -9.77 -0.17 -21.11
N PHE A 249 -9.51 -1.25 -20.36
CA PHE A 249 -9.97 -1.33 -18.98
C PHE A 249 -9.26 -0.30 -18.09
N ALA A 250 -7.95 -0.11 -18.24
CA ALA A 250 -7.19 0.87 -17.49
C ALA A 250 -7.70 2.31 -17.72
N GLU A 251 -7.97 2.68 -18.97
CA GLU A 251 -8.54 3.99 -19.32
C GLU A 251 -9.93 4.18 -18.70
N ASN A 252 -10.83 3.22 -18.87
CA ASN A 252 -12.17 3.30 -18.30
C ASN A 252 -12.14 3.35 -16.77
N PHE A 253 -11.23 2.62 -16.13
CA PHE A 253 -11.05 2.64 -14.68
C PHE A 253 -10.52 4.00 -14.21
N ALA A 254 -9.59 4.61 -14.93
CA ALA A 254 -9.12 5.98 -14.65
C ALA A 254 -10.25 7.01 -14.78
N TYR A 255 -11.07 6.93 -15.84
CA TYR A 255 -12.26 7.78 -15.99
C TYR A 255 -13.27 7.57 -14.85
N PHE A 256 -13.51 6.32 -14.46
CA PHE A 256 -14.39 6.01 -13.34
C PHE A 256 -13.89 6.65 -12.03
N LEU A 257 -12.62 6.48 -11.68
CA LEU A 257 -12.05 7.05 -10.45
C LEU A 257 -12.06 8.58 -10.46
N THR A 258 -11.72 9.19 -11.59
CA THR A 258 -11.71 10.66 -11.74
C THR A 258 -13.14 11.23 -11.63
N THR A 259 -14.10 10.57 -12.28
CA THR A 259 -15.52 10.95 -12.19
C THR A 259 -16.05 10.80 -10.77
N LEU A 260 -15.73 9.69 -10.10
CA LEU A 260 -16.14 9.43 -8.72
C LEU A 260 -15.60 10.53 -7.78
N ALA A 261 -14.32 10.89 -7.91
CA ALA A 261 -13.72 11.97 -7.13
C ALA A 261 -14.40 13.32 -7.41
N GLY A 262 -14.64 13.66 -8.69
CA GLY A 262 -15.32 14.88 -9.08
C GLY A 262 -16.74 14.97 -8.51
N VAL A 263 -17.53 13.90 -8.66
CA VAL A 263 -18.90 13.82 -8.11
C VAL A 263 -18.87 13.96 -6.58
N TYR A 264 -17.91 13.32 -5.90
CA TYR A 264 -17.78 13.42 -4.45
C TYR A 264 -17.49 14.85 -3.97
N PHE A 265 -16.56 15.57 -4.62
CA PHE A 265 -16.27 16.97 -4.28
C PHE A 265 -17.44 17.89 -4.60
N ILE A 266 -18.14 17.69 -5.74
CA ILE A 266 -19.36 18.42 -6.09
C ILE A 266 -20.44 18.20 -5.03
N TYR A 267 -20.67 16.95 -4.62
CA TYR A 267 -21.62 16.62 -3.57
C TYR A 267 -21.29 17.33 -2.25
N LEU A 268 -20.03 17.25 -1.81
CA LEU A 268 -19.59 17.93 -0.58
C LEU A 268 -19.81 19.44 -0.65
N TYR A 269 -19.47 20.07 -1.77
CA TYR A 269 -19.53 21.51 -1.90
C TYR A 269 -20.96 22.07 -1.97
N PHE A 270 -21.86 21.39 -2.70
CA PHE A 270 -23.20 21.89 -2.97
C PHE A 270 -24.31 21.25 -2.11
N PHE A 271 -24.18 19.99 -1.74
CA PHE A 271 -25.27 19.20 -1.16
C PHE A 271 -25.05 18.73 0.28
N ALA A 272 -23.85 18.83 0.83
CA ALA A 272 -23.55 18.38 2.20
C ALA A 272 -23.98 19.37 3.30
N GLY A 273 -24.65 20.48 2.97
CA GLY A 273 -25.16 21.44 3.95
C GLY A 273 -24.06 22.24 4.68
N LEU A 274 -22.87 22.35 4.08
CA LEU A 274 -21.68 22.99 4.67
C LEU A 274 -21.84 24.50 4.76
N ASN A 275 -21.32 25.07 5.85
CA ASN A 275 -21.21 26.52 6.04
C ASN A 275 -20.10 27.13 5.13
N VAL A 276 -20.02 28.47 5.07
CA VAL A 276 -19.09 29.20 4.20
C VAL A 276 -17.62 28.85 4.48
N ASN A 277 -17.24 28.67 5.75
CA ASN A 277 -15.86 28.35 6.11
C ASN A 277 -15.51 26.89 5.74
N GLU A 278 -16.43 25.96 5.96
CA GLU A 278 -16.29 24.56 5.57
C GLU A 278 -16.17 24.42 4.03
N ARG A 279 -16.94 25.19 3.25
CA ARG A 279 -16.80 25.22 1.77
C ARG A 279 -15.43 25.74 1.34
N LYS A 280 -14.87 26.74 2.01
CA LYS A 280 -13.48 27.19 1.75
C LYS A 280 -12.48 26.08 2.03
N ASN A 281 -12.68 25.32 3.12
CA ASN A 281 -11.81 24.16 3.43
C ASN A 281 -11.94 23.06 2.37
N ILE A 282 -13.16 22.78 1.88
CA ILE A 282 -13.35 21.81 0.77
C ILE A 282 -12.67 22.29 -0.53
N THR A 283 -12.72 23.58 -0.83
CA THR A 283 -12.01 24.13 -2.00
C THR A 283 -10.50 23.95 -1.85
N LEU A 284 -9.94 24.25 -0.66
CA LEU A 284 -8.53 24.03 -0.39
C LEU A 284 -8.16 22.54 -0.49
N LEU A 285 -8.99 21.67 0.07
CA LEU A 285 -8.79 20.21 0.01
C LEU A 285 -8.81 19.71 -1.44
N PHE A 286 -9.70 20.26 -2.29
CA PHE A 286 -9.74 19.91 -3.72
C PHE A 286 -8.47 20.34 -4.45
N LEU A 287 -7.94 21.55 -4.18
CA LEU A 287 -6.67 21.99 -4.75
C LEU A 287 -5.49 21.12 -4.31
N LEU A 288 -5.45 20.77 -3.03
CA LEU A 288 -4.43 19.85 -2.49
C LEU A 288 -4.58 18.43 -3.08
N PHE A 289 -5.81 17.98 -3.33
CA PHE A 289 -6.06 16.71 -4.01
C PHE A 289 -5.47 16.69 -5.43
N ILE A 290 -5.68 17.77 -6.21
CA ILE A 290 -5.10 17.89 -7.57
C ILE A 290 -3.57 17.88 -7.49
N ALA A 291 -2.99 18.66 -6.58
CA ALA A 291 -1.53 18.70 -6.40
C ALA A 291 -0.96 17.33 -5.99
N ALA A 292 -1.63 16.62 -5.07
CA ALA A 292 -1.26 15.28 -4.67
C ALA A 292 -1.39 14.27 -5.82
N ALA A 293 -2.47 14.34 -6.61
CA ALA A 293 -2.65 13.48 -7.78
C ALA A 293 -1.53 13.68 -8.81
N ALA A 294 -1.14 14.93 -9.07
CA ALA A 294 -0.02 15.26 -9.97
C ALA A 294 1.31 14.71 -9.44
N PHE A 295 1.60 14.86 -8.15
CA PHE A 295 2.80 14.29 -7.50
C PHE A 295 2.82 12.77 -7.60
N TRP A 296 1.74 12.10 -7.19
CA TRP A 296 1.68 10.63 -7.19
C TRP A 296 1.71 10.04 -8.60
N SER A 297 1.18 10.74 -9.61
CA SER A 297 1.28 10.30 -11.01
C SER A 297 2.73 10.18 -11.49
N GLY A 298 3.61 11.08 -11.04
CA GLY A 298 5.05 10.98 -11.30
C GLY A 298 5.73 9.91 -10.42
N PHE A 299 5.43 9.90 -9.13
CA PHE A 299 6.04 8.98 -8.17
C PHE A 299 5.79 7.50 -8.49
N ASP A 300 4.56 7.15 -8.85
CA ASP A 300 4.19 5.77 -9.16
C ASP A 300 4.79 5.25 -10.48
N GLN A 301 5.32 6.13 -11.34
CA GLN A 301 6.12 5.73 -12.51
C GLN A 301 7.39 4.95 -12.11
N SER A 302 7.87 5.09 -10.88
CA SER A 302 9.07 4.39 -10.41
C SER A 302 9.00 2.87 -10.55
N GLY A 303 7.83 2.25 -10.32
CA GLY A 303 7.63 0.82 -10.54
C GLY A 303 7.13 0.45 -11.94
N GLY A 304 6.79 1.43 -12.76
CA GLY A 304 6.30 1.31 -14.12
C GLY A 304 7.33 1.72 -15.17
N SER A 305 7.07 2.85 -15.84
CA SER A 305 7.86 3.33 -16.98
C SER A 305 9.31 3.68 -16.63
N LEU A 306 9.58 4.21 -15.43
CA LEU A 306 10.96 4.50 -15.00
C LEU A 306 11.77 3.21 -14.74
N ASN A 307 11.08 2.14 -14.34
CA ASN A 307 11.73 0.84 -14.19
C ASN A 307 12.15 0.25 -15.55
N ILE A 308 11.29 0.39 -16.57
CA ILE A 308 11.61 0.03 -17.95
C ILE A 308 12.74 0.92 -18.49
N PHE A 309 12.69 2.22 -18.23
CA PHE A 309 13.75 3.15 -18.63
C PHE A 309 15.10 2.76 -18.00
N ALA A 310 15.11 2.41 -16.73
CA ALA A 310 16.33 1.94 -16.07
C ALA A 310 16.87 0.67 -16.70
N ARG A 311 16.02 -0.27 -17.11
CA ARG A 311 16.43 -1.49 -17.79
C ARG A 311 17.00 -1.23 -19.18
N ASP A 312 16.36 -0.36 -19.98
CA ASP A 312 16.62 -0.26 -21.42
C ASP A 312 17.63 0.84 -21.76
N TYR A 313 17.79 1.88 -20.90
CA TYR A 313 18.56 3.08 -21.19
C TYR A 313 19.57 3.46 -20.13
N THR A 314 19.74 2.67 -19.06
CA THR A 314 20.72 2.97 -18.00
C THR A 314 21.77 1.88 -17.95
N ASP A 315 23.04 2.25 -17.97
CA ASP A 315 24.13 1.30 -17.71
C ASP A 315 24.18 0.98 -16.20
N LEU A 316 23.83 -0.26 -15.89
CA LEU A 316 23.79 -0.78 -14.52
C LEU A 316 24.98 -1.70 -14.23
N THR A 317 25.99 -1.70 -15.09
CA THR A 317 27.19 -2.54 -14.95
C THR A 317 28.30 -1.77 -14.26
N TYR A 318 28.70 -2.25 -13.10
CA TYR A 318 29.77 -1.69 -12.28
C TYR A 318 30.83 -2.77 -12.08
N PHE A 319 32.01 -2.59 -12.68
CA PHE A 319 33.05 -3.60 -12.76
C PHE A 319 32.48 -4.91 -13.36
N ASP A 320 32.60 -6.04 -12.66
CA ASP A 320 32.07 -7.35 -13.10
C ASP A 320 30.66 -7.66 -12.60
N PHE A 321 29.98 -6.68 -11.95
CA PHE A 321 28.65 -6.86 -11.39
C PHE A 321 27.62 -6.00 -12.12
N THR A 322 26.60 -6.66 -12.69
CA THR A 322 25.42 -5.97 -13.22
C THR A 322 24.37 -5.90 -12.13
N MET A 323 24.09 -4.68 -11.68
CA MET A 323 23.10 -4.39 -10.66
C MET A 323 21.69 -4.75 -11.13
N PRO A 324 20.84 -5.37 -10.29
CA PRO A 324 19.42 -5.55 -10.61
C PRO A 324 18.74 -4.21 -10.91
N VAL A 325 17.89 -4.19 -11.93
CA VAL A 325 17.13 -2.98 -12.32
C VAL A 325 16.27 -2.45 -11.18
N SER A 326 15.61 -3.35 -10.47
CA SER A 326 14.77 -3.02 -9.31
C SER A 326 15.53 -2.29 -8.18
N TRP A 327 16.86 -2.43 -8.11
CA TRP A 327 17.66 -1.74 -7.11
C TRP A 327 17.74 -0.23 -7.34
N VAL A 328 17.49 0.28 -8.53
CA VAL A 328 17.37 1.72 -8.78
C VAL A 328 16.30 2.36 -7.88
N GLN A 329 15.29 1.60 -7.50
CA GLN A 329 14.22 2.05 -6.60
C GLN A 329 14.67 2.19 -5.12
N PHE A 330 15.86 1.68 -4.73
CA PHE A 330 16.45 1.96 -3.41
C PHE A 330 16.70 3.44 -3.15
N ILE A 331 16.95 4.21 -4.21
CA ILE A 331 17.38 5.60 -4.11
C ILE A 331 16.40 6.40 -3.23
N ASN A 332 15.10 6.28 -3.49
CA ASN A 332 14.10 7.03 -2.73
C ASN A 332 14.05 6.65 -1.24
N PRO A 333 13.81 5.39 -0.81
CA PRO A 333 13.70 5.07 0.61
C PRO A 333 15.01 5.29 1.38
N ILE A 334 16.18 5.12 0.76
CA ILE A 334 17.46 5.41 1.41
C ILE A 334 17.58 6.90 1.70
N TYR A 335 17.28 7.77 0.72
CA TYR A 335 17.30 9.21 0.95
C TYR A 335 16.28 9.65 2.01
N VAL A 336 15.08 9.06 2.04
CA VAL A 336 14.12 9.33 3.10
C VAL A 336 14.69 8.98 4.47
N VAL A 337 15.31 7.81 4.62
CA VAL A 337 15.92 7.39 5.90
C VAL A 337 17.06 8.33 6.33
N ILE A 338 17.88 8.80 5.38
CA ILE A 338 18.99 9.69 5.66
C ILE A 338 18.52 11.11 5.95
N PHE A 339 17.65 11.66 5.12
CA PHE A 339 17.27 13.07 5.19
C PHE A 339 16.14 13.37 6.17
N ALA A 340 15.24 12.42 6.46
CA ALA A 340 14.13 12.68 7.40
C ALA A 340 14.61 13.16 8.79
N PRO A 341 15.64 12.56 9.43
CA PRO A 341 16.17 13.07 10.70
C PRO A 341 16.78 14.47 10.55
N ILE A 342 17.44 14.77 9.42
CA ILE A 342 18.08 16.06 9.15
C ILE A 342 16.99 17.13 9.04
N PHE A 343 15.96 16.90 8.24
CA PHE A 343 14.83 17.83 8.10
C PHE A 343 14.05 17.98 9.41
N ALA A 344 13.82 16.88 10.14
CA ALA A 344 13.19 16.97 11.47
C ALA A 344 13.97 17.88 12.43
N GLY A 345 15.30 17.74 12.45
CA GLY A 345 16.19 18.62 13.22
C GLY A 345 16.13 20.08 12.75
N LEU A 346 16.11 20.31 11.44
CA LEU A 346 15.99 21.64 10.85
C LEU A 346 14.67 22.32 11.24
N TRP A 347 13.54 21.62 11.10
CA TRP A 347 12.23 22.16 11.47
C TRP A 347 12.14 22.47 12.98
N ALA A 348 12.66 21.58 13.83
CA ALA A 348 12.74 21.84 15.27
C ALA A 348 13.60 23.07 15.60
N GLN A 349 14.70 23.28 14.89
CA GLN A 349 15.55 24.45 15.10
C GLN A 349 14.90 25.75 14.62
N LEU A 350 14.21 25.72 13.46
CA LEU A 350 13.45 26.86 12.94
C LEU A 350 12.29 27.22 13.86
N ALA A 351 11.57 26.22 14.39
CA ALA A 351 10.48 26.44 15.36
C ALA A 351 10.98 27.14 16.63
N ARG A 352 12.16 26.75 17.16
CA ARG A 352 12.80 27.43 18.31
C ARG A 352 13.13 28.91 18.04
N ARG A 353 13.30 29.28 16.76
CA ARG A 353 13.60 30.65 16.34
C ARG A 353 12.37 31.42 15.87
N ASN A 354 11.15 30.86 16.04
CA ASN A 354 9.90 31.39 15.51
C ASN A 354 9.93 31.62 13.97
N LEU A 355 10.70 30.83 13.25
CA LEU A 355 10.82 30.84 11.78
C LEU A 355 10.23 29.58 11.15
N ASP A 356 9.38 28.84 11.89
CA ASP A 356 8.79 27.59 11.40
C ASP A 356 7.85 27.88 10.20
N PRO A 357 8.12 27.28 9.01
CA PRO A 357 7.26 27.48 7.86
C PRO A 357 5.87 26.86 8.08
N SER A 358 4.85 27.46 7.50
CA SER A 358 3.51 26.86 7.49
C SER A 358 3.50 25.50 6.81
N LEU A 359 2.55 24.63 7.16
CA LEU A 359 2.41 23.30 6.54
C LEU A 359 2.38 23.35 4.99
N PRO A 360 1.61 24.26 4.34
CA PRO A 360 1.65 24.40 2.89
C PRO A 360 3.04 24.77 2.35
N LEU A 361 3.79 25.63 3.06
CA LEU A 361 5.12 26.03 2.65
C LEU A 361 6.13 24.87 2.80
N LYS A 362 6.02 24.08 3.87
CA LYS A 362 6.83 22.83 4.02
C LYS A 362 6.54 21.86 2.87
N PHE A 363 5.28 21.73 2.45
CA PHE A 363 4.89 20.89 1.31
C PHE A 363 5.47 21.39 -0.03
N VAL A 364 5.58 22.69 -0.21
CA VAL A 364 6.18 23.28 -1.43
C VAL A 364 7.72 23.15 -1.46
N ILE A 365 8.36 23.18 -0.29
CA ILE A 365 9.82 23.06 -0.16
C ILE A 365 10.29 21.60 -0.29
N GLY A 366 9.51 20.64 0.21
CA GLY A 366 9.84 19.21 0.21
C GLY A 366 9.24 18.45 -0.94
#